data_74710897f918f4318d6003fe083e83fc
#
_entry.id   74710897f918f4318d6003fe083e83fc
#
_cell.length_a   1.000
_cell.length_b   1.000
_cell.length_c   1.000
_cell.angle_alpha   90.00
_cell.angle_beta   90.00
_cell.angle_gamma   90.00
#
_symmetry.space_group_name_H-M   'P 1'
#
loop_
_entity.id
_entity.type
_entity.pdbx_description
1 polymer ?
#
loop_
_entity_poly.entity_id
_entity_poly.type
_entity_poly.pdbx_seq_one_letter_code
_entity_poly.pdbx_strand_id
1 'polypeptide(L)'
;PALFDVWRVEGIAHDTSDIVQRVRVHESLDNALADCVFIAAYTARGRTAKWAVSTPRESAQLLLDRAADGPVALLFGREDSGLPNEALDRAHLHITIPTTDHASLNLAQAVVVALYELHVAAGDATRMLKTPRKDAPPPTAEQLELYYADAERSLVRFCPCK
;
A
#
# COMPACT_ATOMS: atom_id res chain seq x y z
N PRO A 1 -18.97 5.25 -22.49
CA PRO A 1 -19.18 5.87 -21.19
C PRO A 1 -17.86 5.88 -20.46
N ALA A 2 -17.43 7.06 -19.95
CA ALA A 2 -16.21 7.15 -19.16
C ALA A 2 -16.37 6.25 -17.92
N LEU A 3 -15.51 5.27 -17.77
CA LEU A 3 -15.58 4.28 -16.69
C LEU A 3 -15.29 4.89 -15.30
N PHE A 4 -14.73 6.08 -15.29
CA PHE A 4 -14.55 6.88 -14.07
C PHE A 4 -14.54 8.38 -14.42
N ASP A 5 -14.99 9.18 -13.47
CA ASP A 5 -14.99 10.64 -13.59
C ASP A 5 -13.61 11.17 -13.19
N VAL A 6 -12.81 11.57 -14.17
CA VAL A 6 -11.45 12.09 -13.99
C VAL A 6 -11.43 13.25 -12.99
N TRP A 7 -12.40 14.17 -13.05
CA TRP A 7 -12.51 15.31 -12.16
C TRP A 7 -12.69 14.91 -10.69
N ARG A 8 -13.45 13.85 -10.44
CA ARG A 8 -13.63 13.33 -9.08
C ARG A 8 -12.37 12.68 -8.56
N VAL A 9 -11.63 11.99 -9.42
CA VAL A 9 -10.37 11.32 -9.03
C VAL A 9 -9.31 12.38 -8.72
N GLU A 10 -9.11 13.37 -9.59
CA GLU A 10 -8.13 14.45 -9.40
C GLU A 10 -8.47 15.33 -8.20
N GLY A 11 -9.74 15.52 -7.88
CA GLY A 11 -10.19 16.27 -6.71
C GLY A 11 -9.91 15.59 -5.37
N ILE A 12 -9.74 14.25 -5.36
CA ILE A 12 -9.48 13.47 -4.14
C ILE A 12 -8.00 13.10 -4.02
N ALA A 13 -7.37 12.79 -5.15
CA ALA A 13 -5.98 12.32 -5.22
C ALA A 13 -5.09 13.45 -5.77
N HIS A 14 -4.56 14.28 -4.88
CA HIS A 14 -3.66 15.37 -5.26
C HIS A 14 -2.37 14.84 -5.91
N ASP A 15 -1.86 15.57 -6.90
CA ASP A 15 -0.62 15.28 -7.64
C ASP A 15 -0.57 13.91 -8.33
N THR A 16 -1.72 13.43 -8.84
CA THR A 16 -1.83 12.13 -9.52
C THR A 16 -2.26 12.21 -10.98
N SER A 17 -2.31 13.39 -11.55
CA SER A 17 -2.75 13.61 -12.93
C SER A 17 -1.92 12.81 -13.96
N ASP A 18 -0.64 12.62 -13.72
CA ASP A 18 0.24 11.81 -14.57
C ASP A 18 -0.12 10.31 -14.53
N ILE A 19 -0.59 9.81 -13.40
CA ILE A 19 -1.07 8.43 -13.24
C ILE A 19 -2.42 8.28 -13.95
N VAL A 20 -3.35 9.21 -13.70
CA VAL A 20 -4.70 9.18 -14.28
C VAL A 20 -4.64 9.22 -15.82
N GLN A 21 -3.74 10.01 -16.41
CA GLN A 21 -3.54 10.08 -17.86
C GLN A 21 -2.99 8.78 -18.47
N ARG A 22 -2.28 7.98 -17.69
CA ARG A 22 -1.73 6.69 -18.11
C ARG A 22 -2.68 5.51 -17.93
N VAL A 23 -3.83 5.72 -17.29
CA VAL A 23 -4.84 4.66 -17.13
C VAL A 23 -5.33 4.19 -18.49
N ARG A 24 -5.30 2.89 -18.70
CA ARG A 24 -5.82 2.23 -19.89
C ARG A 24 -6.97 1.31 -19.52
N VAL A 25 -7.98 1.32 -20.35
CA VAL A 25 -9.13 0.42 -20.24
C VAL A 25 -9.05 -0.60 -21.34
N HIS A 26 -9.07 -1.87 -20.99
CA HIS A 26 -8.99 -2.97 -21.91
C HIS A 26 -10.30 -3.74 -21.93
N GLU A 27 -10.69 -4.27 -23.10
CA GLU A 27 -11.92 -5.05 -23.28
C GLU A 27 -11.79 -6.46 -22.70
N SER A 28 -10.57 -6.98 -22.60
CA SER A 28 -10.30 -8.29 -22.05
C SER A 28 -9.04 -8.30 -21.18
N LEU A 29 -8.96 -9.26 -20.27
CA LEU A 29 -7.79 -9.51 -19.46
C LEU A 29 -6.57 -9.87 -20.31
N ASP A 30 -6.76 -10.65 -21.37
CA ASP A 30 -5.68 -11.05 -22.27
C ASP A 30 -5.03 -9.85 -22.93
N ASN A 31 -5.83 -8.88 -23.38
CA ASN A 31 -5.31 -7.64 -23.97
C ASN A 31 -4.54 -6.80 -22.94
N ALA A 32 -5.00 -6.80 -21.67
CA ALA A 32 -4.34 -6.06 -20.60
C ALA A 32 -2.99 -6.66 -20.18
N LEU A 33 -2.82 -7.97 -20.36
CA LEU A 33 -1.66 -8.74 -19.92
C LEU A 33 -0.68 -9.10 -21.05
N ALA A 34 -1.00 -8.78 -22.30
CA ALA A 34 -0.26 -9.22 -23.47
C ALA A 34 1.23 -8.89 -23.42
N ASP A 35 1.59 -7.74 -22.88
CA ASP A 35 2.99 -7.27 -22.80
C ASP A 35 3.67 -7.61 -21.47
N CYS A 36 2.97 -8.28 -20.54
CA CYS A 36 3.50 -8.54 -19.20
C CYS A 36 4.37 -9.80 -19.18
N VAL A 37 5.58 -9.67 -18.67
CA VAL A 37 6.53 -10.79 -18.49
C VAL A 37 6.25 -11.61 -17.24
N PHE A 38 5.60 -11.01 -16.26
CA PHE A 38 5.23 -11.67 -15.02
C PHE A 38 3.90 -11.14 -14.48
N ILE A 39 3.08 -12.04 -13.94
CA ILE A 39 1.75 -11.73 -13.44
C ILE A 39 1.61 -12.26 -12.01
N ALA A 40 1.30 -11.38 -11.06
CA ALA A 40 1.01 -11.73 -9.68
C ALA A 40 -0.43 -11.39 -9.33
N ALA A 41 -1.15 -12.34 -8.72
CA ALA A 41 -2.55 -12.18 -8.35
C ALA A 41 -2.70 -12.07 -6.84
N TYR A 42 -3.29 -10.97 -6.37
CA TYR A 42 -3.62 -10.76 -4.97
C TYR A 42 -4.98 -11.38 -4.65
N THR A 43 -5.00 -12.34 -3.76
CA THR A 43 -6.21 -13.08 -3.40
C THR A 43 -6.23 -13.46 -1.92
N ALA A 44 -7.40 -13.28 -1.29
CA ALA A 44 -7.64 -13.76 0.07
C ALA A 44 -8.11 -15.23 0.09
N ARG A 45 -8.40 -15.83 -1.07
CA ARG A 45 -8.87 -17.22 -1.15
C ARG A 45 -7.70 -18.15 -0.92
N GLY A 46 -7.71 -18.84 0.25
CA GLY A 46 -6.85 -19.99 0.47
C GLY A 46 -7.21 -21.11 -0.50
N ARG A 47 -6.44 -21.30 -1.54
CA ARG A 47 -6.61 -22.44 -2.46
C ARG A 47 -5.59 -23.53 -2.12
N THR A 48 -6.09 -24.74 -2.05
CA THR A 48 -5.31 -25.96 -1.91
C THR A 48 -4.17 -26.05 -2.94
N ALA A 49 -2.96 -26.05 -2.42
CA ALA A 49 -1.72 -26.72 -2.86
C ALA A 49 -1.29 -26.77 -4.34
N LYS A 50 -1.94 -26.16 -5.32
CA LYS A 50 -1.46 -26.18 -6.72
C LYS A 50 -0.59 -25.01 -7.13
N TRP A 51 -0.56 -23.92 -6.36
CA TRP A 51 0.10 -22.67 -6.76
C TRP A 51 1.05 -22.19 -5.67
N ALA A 52 2.16 -21.60 -6.08
CA ALA A 52 3.05 -20.91 -5.15
C ALA A 52 2.28 -19.75 -4.50
N VAL A 53 2.13 -19.78 -3.19
CA VAL A 53 1.51 -18.70 -2.41
C VAL A 53 2.60 -18.00 -1.63
N SER A 54 2.62 -16.66 -1.69
CA SER A 54 3.58 -15.83 -0.99
C SER A 54 2.88 -14.67 -0.28
N THR A 55 3.58 -14.00 0.59
CA THR A 55 3.13 -12.73 1.17
C THR A 55 3.64 -11.55 0.34
N PRO A 56 3.04 -10.33 0.46
CA PRO A 56 3.54 -9.14 -0.24
C PRO A 56 5.03 -8.88 0.00
N ARG A 57 5.47 -9.02 1.27
CA ARG A 57 6.87 -8.81 1.66
C ARG A 57 7.82 -9.83 1.05
N GLU A 58 7.49 -11.09 1.10
CA GLU A 58 8.32 -12.17 0.57
C GLU A 58 8.45 -12.11 -0.95
N SER A 59 7.38 -11.66 -1.63
CA SER A 59 7.34 -11.58 -3.10
C SER A 59 7.92 -10.29 -3.66
N ALA A 60 8.09 -9.25 -2.85
CA ALA A 60 8.47 -7.92 -3.33
C ALA A 60 9.76 -7.91 -4.12
N GLN A 61 10.82 -8.56 -3.62
CA GLN A 61 12.11 -8.62 -4.35
C GLN A 61 11.97 -9.38 -5.67
N LEU A 62 11.28 -10.51 -5.70
CA LEU A 62 11.03 -11.26 -6.93
C LEU A 62 10.29 -10.41 -7.98
N LEU A 63 9.28 -9.64 -7.56
CA LEU A 63 8.54 -8.77 -8.47
C LEU A 63 9.42 -7.66 -9.06
N LEU A 64 10.31 -7.08 -8.25
CA LEU A 64 11.29 -6.08 -8.70
C LEU A 64 12.31 -6.68 -9.67
N ASP A 65 12.81 -7.87 -9.38
CA ASP A 65 13.76 -8.58 -10.26
C ASP A 65 13.08 -8.87 -11.62
N ARG A 66 11.83 -9.33 -11.61
CA ARG A 66 11.05 -9.55 -12.86
C ARG A 66 10.76 -8.25 -13.61
N ALA A 67 10.57 -7.14 -12.88
CA ALA A 67 10.35 -5.83 -13.51
C ALA A 67 11.59 -5.31 -14.26
N ALA A 68 12.77 -5.83 -13.98
CA ALA A 68 13.97 -5.56 -14.79
C ALA A 68 13.93 -6.23 -16.18
N ASP A 69 13.20 -7.33 -16.32
CA ASP A 69 13.04 -8.06 -17.56
C ASP A 69 11.92 -7.50 -18.46
N GLY A 70 10.95 -6.77 -17.87
CA GLY A 70 9.82 -6.20 -18.58
C GLY A 70 8.62 -5.85 -17.67
N PRO A 71 7.47 -5.48 -18.24
CA PRO A 71 6.30 -5.11 -17.45
C PRO A 71 5.79 -6.26 -16.58
N VAL A 72 5.51 -5.94 -15.31
CA VAL A 72 4.91 -6.86 -14.33
C VAL A 72 3.51 -6.41 -14.00
N ALA A 73 2.55 -7.32 -14.03
CA ALA A 73 1.17 -7.04 -13.64
C ALA A 73 0.87 -7.52 -12.24
N LEU A 74 0.24 -6.65 -11.44
CA LEU A 74 -0.37 -6.99 -10.17
C LEU A 74 -1.89 -7.00 -10.33
N LEU A 75 -2.52 -8.15 -10.19
CA LEU A 75 -3.96 -8.30 -10.35
C LEU A 75 -4.67 -8.17 -9.00
N PHE A 76 -5.68 -7.32 -8.97
CA PHE A 76 -6.58 -7.16 -7.84
C PHE A 76 -8.01 -7.36 -8.32
N GLY A 77 -8.80 -8.06 -7.51
CA GLY A 77 -10.20 -8.32 -7.83
C GLY A 77 -11.14 -7.27 -7.25
N ARG A 78 -12.42 -7.44 -7.59
CA ARG A 78 -13.50 -6.62 -7.01
C ARG A 78 -13.66 -6.94 -5.52
N GLU A 79 -14.18 -5.96 -4.76
CA GLU A 79 -14.39 -6.11 -3.31
C GLU A 79 -15.43 -7.18 -2.99
N ASP A 80 -16.44 -7.33 -3.84
CA ASP A 80 -17.57 -8.24 -3.65
C ASP A 80 -17.28 -9.69 -4.04
N SER A 81 -16.45 -9.90 -5.05
CA SER A 81 -16.26 -11.22 -5.70
C SER A 81 -14.80 -11.66 -5.81
N GLY A 82 -13.86 -10.74 -5.62
CA GLY A 82 -12.44 -10.99 -5.81
C GLY A 82 -12.06 -11.20 -7.28
N LEU A 83 -10.95 -11.88 -7.53
CA LEU A 83 -10.50 -12.25 -8.88
C LEU A 83 -11.27 -13.47 -9.39
N PRO A 84 -11.71 -13.47 -10.66
CA PRO A 84 -12.27 -14.67 -11.30
C PRO A 84 -11.19 -15.75 -11.45
N ASN A 85 -11.61 -17.00 -11.61
CA ASN A 85 -10.70 -18.13 -11.74
C ASN A 85 -9.76 -17.98 -12.94
N GLU A 86 -10.27 -17.48 -14.05
CA GLU A 86 -9.48 -17.22 -15.26
C GLU A 86 -8.31 -16.27 -15.02
N ALA A 87 -8.47 -15.26 -14.19
CA ALA A 87 -7.40 -14.33 -13.83
C ALA A 87 -6.37 -15.01 -12.91
N LEU A 88 -6.84 -15.84 -11.98
CA LEU A 88 -5.96 -16.61 -11.09
C LEU A 88 -5.15 -17.66 -11.86
N ASP A 89 -5.76 -18.32 -12.84
CA ASP A 89 -5.09 -19.34 -13.66
C ASP A 89 -3.99 -18.76 -14.58
N ARG A 90 -4.04 -17.45 -14.89
CA ARG A 90 -3.00 -16.74 -15.65
C ARG A 90 -1.85 -16.22 -14.78
N ALA A 91 -2.02 -16.19 -13.48
CA ALA A 91 -1.00 -15.69 -12.58
C ALA A 91 0.14 -16.68 -12.39
N HIS A 92 1.37 -16.18 -12.45
CA HIS A 92 2.58 -16.94 -12.14
C HIS A 92 2.80 -17.08 -10.63
N LEU A 93 2.25 -16.14 -9.85
CA LEU A 93 2.36 -16.12 -8.40
C LEU A 93 1.05 -15.64 -7.78
N HIS A 94 0.61 -16.34 -6.74
CA HIS A 94 -0.49 -15.88 -5.89
C HIS A 94 0.08 -15.24 -4.64
N ILE A 95 -0.44 -14.06 -4.29
CA ILE A 95 -0.02 -13.30 -3.12
C ILE A 95 -1.23 -13.14 -2.20
N THR A 96 -1.03 -13.53 -0.94
CA THR A 96 -2.04 -13.35 0.10
C THR A 96 -1.53 -12.37 1.14
N ILE A 97 -2.30 -11.33 1.41
CA ILE A 97 -2.01 -10.41 2.52
C ILE A 97 -2.49 -11.09 3.79
N PRO A 98 -1.58 -11.39 4.74
CA PRO A 98 -1.98 -11.99 6.02
C PRO A 98 -2.91 -11.04 6.78
N THR A 99 -4.09 -11.55 7.16
CA THR A 99 -5.08 -10.85 7.96
C THR A 99 -5.57 -11.77 9.08
N THR A 100 -6.42 -11.26 9.95
CA THR A 100 -7.14 -12.06 10.93
C THR A 100 -8.22 -12.93 10.25
N ASP A 101 -9.13 -13.53 11.02
CA ASP A 101 -10.24 -14.37 10.51
C ASP A 101 -11.14 -13.66 9.48
N HIS A 102 -11.08 -12.33 9.41
CA HIS A 102 -11.72 -11.53 8.36
C HIS A 102 -10.72 -11.27 7.22
N ALA A 103 -10.66 -12.19 6.30
CA ALA A 103 -9.67 -12.20 5.22
C ALA A 103 -9.87 -11.11 4.13
N SER A 104 -11.01 -10.42 4.10
CA SER A 104 -11.31 -9.43 3.07
C SER A 104 -10.82 -8.04 3.46
N LEU A 105 -9.87 -7.51 2.69
CA LEU A 105 -9.46 -6.12 2.75
C LEU A 105 -10.23 -5.30 1.70
N ASN A 106 -10.45 -4.02 1.98
CA ASN A 106 -10.85 -3.07 0.97
C ASN A 106 -9.79 -3.02 -0.15
N LEU A 107 -10.23 -2.91 -1.40
CA LEU A 107 -9.36 -2.94 -2.57
C LEU A 107 -8.23 -1.91 -2.50
N ALA A 108 -8.55 -0.67 -2.14
CA ALA A 108 -7.53 0.38 -2.05
C ALA A 108 -6.47 0.08 -0.97
N GLN A 109 -6.89 -0.50 0.16
CA GLN A 109 -5.98 -0.93 1.22
C GLN A 109 -5.05 -2.05 0.75
N ALA A 110 -5.58 -3.04 0.03
CA ALA A 110 -4.78 -4.13 -0.53
C ALA A 110 -3.73 -3.60 -1.53
N VAL A 111 -4.11 -2.66 -2.39
CA VAL A 111 -3.20 -2.00 -3.34
C VAL A 111 -2.10 -1.22 -2.60
N VAL A 112 -2.46 -0.45 -1.57
CA VAL A 112 -1.49 0.31 -0.77
C VAL A 112 -0.48 -0.61 -0.10
N VAL A 113 -0.92 -1.73 0.51
CA VAL A 113 -0.01 -2.71 1.13
C VAL A 113 0.96 -3.28 0.10
N ALA A 114 0.47 -3.68 -1.07
CA ALA A 114 1.31 -4.20 -2.15
C ALA A 114 2.37 -3.19 -2.61
N LEU A 115 1.95 -1.96 -2.88
CA LEU A 115 2.86 -0.88 -3.32
C LEU A 115 3.84 -0.46 -2.23
N TYR A 116 3.43 -0.48 -0.96
CA TYR A 116 4.30 -0.18 0.17
C TYR A 116 5.45 -1.20 0.28
N GLU A 117 5.16 -2.49 0.22
CA GLU A 117 6.20 -3.53 0.31
C GLU A 117 7.17 -3.47 -0.89
N LEU A 118 6.67 -3.18 -2.09
CA LEU A 118 7.51 -2.95 -3.26
C LEU A 118 8.41 -1.72 -3.10
N HIS A 119 7.86 -0.62 -2.59
CA HIS A 119 8.61 0.61 -2.33
C HIS A 119 9.72 0.38 -1.28
N VAL A 120 9.42 -0.35 -0.21
CA VAL A 120 10.41 -0.72 0.81
C VAL A 120 11.51 -1.60 0.21
N ALA A 121 11.13 -2.62 -0.57
CA ALA A 121 12.09 -3.53 -1.21
C ALA A 121 12.98 -2.83 -2.25
N ALA A 122 12.44 -1.84 -2.97
CA ALA A 122 13.23 -1.02 -3.91
C ALA A 122 14.29 -0.14 -3.22
N GLY A 123 14.29 -0.06 -1.89
CA GLY A 123 15.24 0.75 -1.14
C GLY A 123 14.92 2.25 -1.11
N ASP A 124 13.87 2.68 -1.80
CA ASP A 124 13.44 4.08 -1.84
C ASP A 124 12.84 4.57 -0.52
N ALA A 125 12.42 3.62 0.34
CA ALA A 125 11.86 3.90 1.66
C ALA A 125 12.90 4.43 2.66
N THR A 126 14.18 4.41 2.32
CA THR A 126 15.26 4.95 3.15
C THR A 126 15.46 6.45 2.94
N ARG A 127 14.42 7.21 2.72
CA ARG A 127 14.49 8.63 3.02
C ARG A 127 14.73 8.74 4.52
N MET A 128 16.01 8.75 4.90
CA MET A 128 16.42 8.87 6.29
C MET A 128 15.63 10.01 6.91
N LEU A 129 14.76 9.68 7.84
CA LEU A 129 14.18 10.66 8.72
C LEU A 129 15.36 11.46 9.25
N LYS A 130 15.38 12.79 9.01
CA LYS A 130 16.46 13.63 9.50
C LYS A 130 16.58 13.36 10.99
N THR A 131 17.72 12.89 11.41
CA THR A 131 18.03 12.71 12.82
C THR A 131 17.74 14.03 13.55
N PRO A 132 17.07 14.00 14.70
CA PRO A 132 16.84 15.21 15.48
C PRO A 132 18.17 15.95 15.66
N ARG A 133 18.18 17.27 15.50
CA ARG A 133 19.40 18.08 15.63
C ARG A 133 20.05 17.99 17.02
N LYS A 134 19.35 17.48 18.01
CA LYS A 134 19.84 17.18 19.35
C LYS A 134 19.39 15.77 19.71
N ASP A 135 20.39 14.92 19.89
CA ASP A 135 20.19 13.56 20.39
C ASP A 135 20.12 13.66 21.93
N ALA A 136 18.93 13.94 22.42
CA ALA A 136 18.65 13.94 23.84
C ALA A 136 17.87 12.65 24.16
N PRO A 137 18.23 11.94 25.23
CA PRO A 137 17.44 10.80 25.66
C PRO A 137 16.00 11.24 25.92
N PRO A 138 15.00 10.37 25.65
CA PRO A 138 13.62 10.69 25.94
C PRO A 138 13.46 11.01 27.43
N PRO A 139 12.64 12.02 27.78
CA PRO A 139 12.43 12.38 29.17
C PRO A 139 11.75 11.22 29.90
N THR A 140 12.05 11.09 31.18
CA THR A 140 11.34 10.15 32.05
C THR A 140 9.90 10.60 32.28
N ALA A 141 9.02 9.69 32.71
CA ALA A 141 7.65 10.04 33.07
C ALA A 141 7.59 11.15 34.14
N GLU A 142 8.46 11.08 35.15
CA GLU A 142 8.58 12.10 36.19
C GLU A 142 8.93 13.48 35.61
N GLN A 143 9.89 13.53 34.66
CA GLN A 143 10.27 14.78 34.01
C GLN A 143 9.14 15.37 33.18
N LEU A 144 8.34 14.53 32.52
CA LEU A 144 7.16 14.97 31.78
C LEU A 144 6.08 15.52 32.71
N GLU A 145 5.80 14.87 33.84
CA GLU A 145 4.85 15.34 34.82
C GLU A 145 5.25 16.69 35.43
N LEU A 146 6.54 16.86 35.75
CA LEU A 146 7.07 18.14 36.22
C LEU A 146 6.93 19.24 35.18
N TYR A 147 7.19 18.93 33.91
CA TYR A 147 7.02 19.87 32.80
C TYR A 147 5.55 20.28 32.63
N TYR A 148 4.61 19.36 32.71
CA TYR A 148 3.19 19.66 32.63
C TYR A 148 2.71 20.50 33.79
N ALA A 149 3.14 20.20 35.01
CA ALA A 149 2.81 20.99 36.19
C ALA A 149 3.36 22.43 36.10
N ASP A 150 4.56 22.61 35.55
CA ASP A 150 5.15 23.93 35.31
C ASP A 150 4.42 24.70 34.21
N ALA A 151 4.03 24.02 33.11
CA ALA A 151 3.26 24.61 32.04
C ALA A 151 1.87 25.08 32.56
N GLU A 152 1.19 24.25 33.32
CA GLU A 152 -0.11 24.56 33.91
C GLU A 152 0.00 25.78 34.85
N ARG A 153 0.97 25.80 35.75
CA ARG A 153 1.23 26.96 36.67
C ARG A 153 1.47 28.24 35.87
N SER A 154 2.22 28.15 34.79
CA SER A 154 2.52 29.27 33.92
C SER A 154 1.27 29.79 33.22
N LEU A 155 0.44 28.90 32.69
CA LEU A 155 -0.83 29.24 32.01
C LEU A 155 -1.80 29.90 32.96
N VAL A 156 -1.96 29.37 34.19
CA VAL A 156 -2.84 29.96 35.20
C VAL A 156 -2.35 31.36 35.60
N ARG A 157 -1.03 31.59 35.63
CA ARG A 157 -0.45 32.89 36.00
C ARG A 157 -0.64 33.95 34.92
N PHE A 158 -0.57 33.54 33.64
CA PHE A 158 -0.66 34.45 32.49
C PHE A 158 -2.07 34.58 31.90
N CYS A 159 -2.94 33.63 32.17
CA CYS A 159 -4.34 33.63 31.73
C CYS A 159 -5.27 33.41 32.94
N PRO A 160 -5.41 34.37 33.87
CA PRO A 160 -6.38 34.24 34.95
C PRO A 160 -7.77 34.20 34.33
N CYS A 161 -8.39 33.01 34.37
CA CYS A 161 -9.80 32.87 34.01
C CYS A 161 -10.63 33.82 34.90
N LYS A 162 -11.32 34.76 34.25
CA LYS A 162 -12.37 35.56 34.88
C LYS A 162 -13.62 34.74 35.03
#